data_c9448efa6853792ec406ee54fa684763
#
_entry.id   c9448efa6853792ec406ee54fa684763
#
_cell.length_a   1.000
_cell.length_b   1.000
_cell.length_c   1.000
_cell.angle_alpha   90.00
_cell.angle_beta   90.00
_cell.angle_gamma   90.00
#
_symmetry.space_group_name_H-M   'P 1'
#
loop_
_entity.id
_entity.type
_entity.pdbx_description
1 polymer ?
#
loop_
_entity_poly.entity_id
_entity_poly.type
_entity_poly.pdbx_seq_one_letter_code
_entity_poly.pdbx_strand_id
1 'polypeptide(L)'
;LGKEHVFVMEPEDEGFLHEEDVARALYHMAGGENMHDGPMAQGKIEAIADVDGLFKVDVDRLHAINSIGELTIVTKFNNTPVKAGDKLAGMRCIPLFLEEQQVEAAKKIANGEPLLHVKPFVRKTMGIVTTGSEVFEGRIKDAFTPIIEERCAEFGVTKVAHEIVTDNTDDIVAAIDKVKAAGADIIFCTGGMSVDPDDLTP
;
A
#
# COMPACT_ATOMS: atom_id res chain seq x y z
N LEU A 1 15.82 -27.57 -27.46
CA LEU A 1 16.21 -26.28 -27.96
C LEU A 1 17.71 -26.13 -27.77
N GLY A 2 18.50 -26.20 -28.89
CA GLY A 2 19.94 -26.02 -28.86
C GLY A 2 20.27 -24.57 -28.48
N LYS A 3 21.18 -24.35 -27.52
CA LYS A 3 21.80 -23.05 -27.32
C LYS A 3 22.94 -22.88 -28.32
N GLU A 4 22.86 -21.85 -29.16
CA GLU A 4 23.90 -21.56 -30.14
C GLU A 4 25.08 -20.77 -29.55
N HIS A 5 24.87 -20.13 -28.38
CA HIS A 5 25.90 -19.34 -27.69
C HIS A 5 25.97 -19.73 -26.20
N VAL A 6 27.17 -19.71 -25.67
CA VAL A 6 27.49 -20.00 -24.27
C VAL A 6 28.28 -18.81 -23.73
N PHE A 7 27.89 -18.29 -22.57
CA PHE A 7 28.71 -17.31 -21.84
C PHE A 7 29.87 -18.07 -21.18
N VAL A 8 31.07 -17.58 -21.34
CA VAL A 8 32.26 -18.08 -20.65
C VAL A 8 32.80 -16.89 -19.84
N MET A 9 32.91 -17.08 -18.53
CA MET A 9 33.64 -16.15 -17.66
C MET A 9 35.07 -16.63 -17.52
N GLU A 10 36.01 -15.74 -17.70
CA GLU A 10 37.40 -15.95 -17.43
C GLU A 10 37.77 -15.43 -16.02
N PRO A 11 38.85 -15.91 -15.36
CA PRO A 11 39.27 -15.44 -14.04
C PRO A 11 39.61 -13.93 -13.99
N GLU A 12 39.74 -13.30 -15.14
CA GLU A 12 40.07 -11.89 -15.31
C GLU A 12 38.82 -10.98 -15.34
N ASP A 13 37.62 -11.56 -15.38
CA ASP A 13 36.34 -10.85 -15.34
C ASP A 13 35.95 -10.43 -13.92
N GLU A 14 36.91 -9.86 -13.17
CA GLU A 14 36.65 -9.25 -11.87
C GLU A 14 35.76 -8.00 -12.05
N GLY A 15 34.76 -7.83 -11.16
CA GLY A 15 33.86 -6.67 -11.16
C GLY A 15 32.52 -6.88 -11.86
N PHE A 16 32.18 -8.13 -12.18
CA PHE A 16 30.85 -8.53 -12.66
C PHE A 16 30.12 -9.39 -11.64
N LEU A 17 28.80 -9.21 -11.54
CA LEU A 17 27.90 -10.00 -10.71
C LEU A 17 26.97 -10.83 -11.60
N HIS A 18 26.70 -12.07 -11.19
CA HIS A 18 25.70 -12.91 -11.85
C HIS A 18 24.29 -12.35 -11.64
N GLU A 19 23.37 -12.56 -12.59
CA GLU A 19 22.00 -12.04 -12.54
C GLU A 19 21.27 -12.35 -11.24
N GLU A 20 21.49 -13.52 -10.65
CA GLU A 20 20.87 -13.91 -9.38
C GLU A 20 21.39 -13.08 -8.20
N ASP A 21 22.71 -12.77 -8.18
CA ASP A 21 23.30 -11.96 -7.11
C ASP A 21 22.84 -10.51 -7.23
N VAL A 22 22.70 -10.00 -8.46
CA VAL A 22 22.11 -8.69 -8.72
C VAL A 22 20.66 -8.64 -8.24
N ALA A 23 19.84 -9.63 -8.57
CA ALA A 23 18.44 -9.68 -8.14
C ALA A 23 18.32 -9.70 -6.60
N ARG A 24 19.19 -10.47 -5.90
CA ARG A 24 19.27 -10.47 -4.43
C ARG A 24 19.66 -9.10 -3.88
N ALA A 25 20.68 -8.47 -4.47
CA ALA A 25 21.12 -7.14 -4.06
C ALA A 25 20.02 -6.09 -4.23
N LEU A 26 19.27 -6.14 -5.34
CA LEU A 26 18.11 -5.27 -5.57
C LEU A 26 17.03 -5.48 -4.51
N TYR A 27 16.71 -6.75 -4.18
CA TYR A 27 15.73 -7.04 -3.13
C TYR A 27 16.20 -6.50 -1.77
N HIS A 28 17.44 -6.76 -1.37
CA HIS A 28 17.98 -6.30 -0.08
C HIS A 28 18.01 -4.78 0.06
N MET A 29 18.20 -4.03 -1.02
CA MET A 29 18.16 -2.57 -0.95
C MET A 29 16.75 -1.99 -1.05
N ALA A 30 15.83 -2.67 -1.74
CA ALA A 30 14.50 -2.15 -1.98
C ALA A 30 13.45 -2.63 -1.00
N GLY A 31 13.53 -3.89 -0.55
CA GLY A 31 12.56 -4.52 0.33
C GLY A 31 12.63 -4.01 1.76
N GLY A 32 11.49 -3.66 2.33
CA GLY A 32 11.34 -3.14 3.69
C GLY A 32 10.46 -4.03 4.56
N GLU A 33 9.77 -3.40 5.51
CA GLU A 33 8.96 -4.10 6.51
C GLU A 33 7.73 -4.78 5.92
N ASN A 34 7.32 -5.91 6.53
CA ASN A 34 6.11 -6.67 6.24
C ASN A 34 6.09 -7.26 4.83
N MET A 35 7.27 -7.67 4.34
CA MET A 35 7.43 -8.42 3.10
C MET A 35 8.63 -9.36 3.18
N HIS A 36 8.61 -10.41 2.38
CA HIS A 36 9.71 -11.34 2.20
C HIS A 36 10.01 -11.57 0.73
N ASP A 37 11.19 -12.15 0.45
CA ASP A 37 11.58 -12.57 -0.88
C ASP A 37 10.93 -13.91 -1.25
N GLY A 38 10.42 -13.99 -2.45
CA GLY A 38 9.98 -15.22 -3.07
C GLY A 38 11.18 -16.05 -3.59
N PRO A 39 10.93 -17.27 -4.09
CA PRO A 39 11.98 -18.11 -4.64
C PRO A 39 12.62 -17.45 -5.88
N MET A 40 13.93 -17.58 -5.99
CA MET A 40 14.67 -17.17 -7.20
C MET A 40 14.22 -18.02 -8.39
N ALA A 41 13.83 -17.37 -9.47
CA ALA A 41 13.44 -18.02 -10.70
C ALA A 41 13.87 -17.21 -11.93
N GLN A 42 14.70 -17.79 -12.79
CA GLN A 42 15.17 -17.17 -14.02
C GLN A 42 15.80 -15.77 -13.79
N GLY A 43 16.69 -15.66 -12.83
CA GLY A 43 17.36 -14.41 -12.48
C GLY A 43 16.45 -13.33 -11.89
N LYS A 44 15.23 -13.71 -11.43
CA LYS A 44 14.25 -12.79 -10.86
C LYS A 44 13.91 -13.17 -9.42
N ILE A 45 13.84 -12.19 -8.53
CA ILE A 45 13.24 -12.28 -7.18
C ILE A 45 11.95 -11.46 -7.15
N GLU A 46 10.94 -11.98 -6.46
CA GLU A 46 9.69 -11.27 -6.18
C GLU A 46 9.63 -10.87 -4.72
N ALA A 47 9.13 -9.66 -4.42
CA ALA A 47 8.75 -9.26 -3.08
C ALA A 47 7.30 -9.64 -2.84
N ILE A 48 7.02 -10.30 -1.71
CA ILE A 48 5.69 -10.83 -1.35
C ILE A 48 5.26 -10.18 -0.03
N ALA A 49 4.00 -9.76 0.08
CA ALA A 49 3.44 -9.18 1.30
C ALA A 49 3.26 -10.22 2.40
N ASP A 50 3.66 -9.88 3.64
CA ASP A 50 3.44 -10.72 4.82
C ASP A 50 2.09 -10.45 5.49
N VAL A 51 1.53 -9.26 5.28
CA VAL A 51 0.32 -8.77 5.96
C VAL A 51 -0.60 -8.01 5.01
N ASP A 52 -1.87 -7.92 5.39
CA ASP A 52 -2.81 -7.01 4.76
C ASP A 52 -2.47 -5.57 5.12
N GLY A 53 -2.35 -4.70 4.10
CA GLY A 53 -1.93 -3.33 4.34
C GLY A 53 -1.93 -2.46 3.10
N LEU A 54 -1.37 -1.27 3.26
CA LEU A 54 -1.16 -0.31 2.17
C LEU A 54 0.28 -0.44 1.67
N PHE A 55 0.45 -0.83 0.42
CA PHE A 55 1.75 -0.89 -0.23
C PHE A 55 2.24 0.52 -0.57
N LYS A 56 3.46 0.83 -0.13
CA LYS A 56 4.12 2.12 -0.33
C LYS A 56 5.39 1.93 -1.13
N VAL A 57 5.60 2.84 -2.06
CA VAL A 57 6.78 2.88 -2.95
C VAL A 57 7.39 4.28 -2.90
N ASP A 58 8.70 4.36 -2.71
CA ASP A 58 9.45 5.58 -2.99
C ASP A 58 9.67 5.68 -4.51
N VAL A 59 8.77 6.38 -5.17
CA VAL A 59 8.70 6.44 -6.63
C VAL A 59 9.92 7.14 -7.22
N ASP A 60 10.44 8.17 -6.56
CA ASP A 60 11.56 8.97 -7.06
C ASP A 60 12.86 8.15 -7.05
N ARG A 61 13.16 7.47 -5.94
CA ARG A 61 14.33 6.59 -5.86
C ARG A 61 14.18 5.36 -6.74
N LEU A 62 12.98 4.78 -6.84
CA LEU A 62 12.69 3.68 -7.75
C LEU A 62 12.99 4.07 -9.20
N HIS A 63 12.50 5.24 -9.63
CA HIS A 63 12.76 5.75 -10.96
C HIS A 63 14.25 5.99 -11.20
N ALA A 64 14.95 6.57 -10.23
CA ALA A 64 16.38 6.82 -10.33
C ALA A 64 17.20 5.52 -10.47
N ILE A 65 16.86 4.46 -9.73
CA ILE A 65 17.52 3.15 -9.85
C ILE A 65 17.23 2.51 -11.21
N ASN A 66 15.98 2.51 -11.64
CA ASN A 66 15.61 1.96 -12.96
C ASN A 66 16.22 2.76 -14.13
N SER A 67 16.67 3.99 -13.89
CA SER A 67 17.35 4.84 -14.91
C SER A 67 18.85 4.58 -15.03
N ILE A 68 19.44 3.72 -14.18
CA ILE A 68 20.85 3.33 -14.30
C ILE A 68 21.09 2.51 -15.59
N GLY A 69 20.05 1.80 -16.08
CA GLY A 69 20.11 1.07 -17.34
C GLY A 69 19.56 -0.35 -17.21
N GLU A 70 20.40 -1.35 -16.99
CA GLU A 70 20.03 -2.77 -17.09
C GLU A 70 19.40 -3.34 -15.81
N LEU A 71 19.30 -2.54 -14.74
CA LEU A 71 18.59 -2.87 -13.50
C LEU A 71 17.08 -2.64 -13.67
N THR A 72 16.28 -3.54 -13.15
CA THR A 72 14.82 -3.43 -13.26
C THR A 72 14.14 -3.82 -11.96
N ILE A 73 13.39 -2.90 -11.38
CA ILE A 73 12.47 -3.10 -10.27
C ILE A 73 11.07 -2.71 -10.77
N VAL A 74 10.19 -3.70 -10.96
CA VAL A 74 8.78 -3.50 -11.34
C VAL A 74 7.91 -3.68 -10.11
N THR A 75 6.98 -2.76 -9.86
CA THR A 75 6.14 -2.78 -8.66
C THR A 75 4.66 -2.64 -8.98
N LYS A 76 3.78 -3.02 -8.03
CA LYS A 76 2.43 -2.48 -7.97
C LYS A 76 2.49 -0.96 -7.79
N PHE A 77 1.39 -0.26 -8.07
CA PHE A 77 1.33 1.19 -7.87
C PHE A 77 1.49 1.56 -6.40
N ASN A 78 2.10 2.72 -6.16
CA ASN A 78 2.14 3.32 -4.82
C ASN A 78 0.72 3.56 -4.29
N ASN A 79 0.52 3.35 -2.98
CA ASN A 79 -0.77 3.44 -2.29
C ASN A 79 -1.82 2.38 -2.74
N THR A 80 -1.36 1.21 -3.19
CA THR A 80 -2.26 0.08 -3.49
C THR A 80 -2.55 -0.72 -2.23
N PRO A 81 -3.83 -1.00 -1.89
CA PRO A 81 -4.18 -2.00 -0.88
C PRO A 81 -3.71 -3.38 -1.32
N VAL A 82 -3.10 -4.12 -0.40
CA VAL A 82 -2.58 -5.47 -0.65
C VAL A 82 -2.99 -6.42 0.46
N LYS A 83 -3.00 -7.72 0.14
CA LYS A 83 -3.24 -8.82 1.08
C LYS A 83 -1.96 -9.61 1.30
N ALA A 84 -1.87 -10.28 2.44
CA ALA A 84 -0.81 -11.24 2.70
C ALA A 84 -0.73 -12.28 1.56
N GLY A 85 0.48 -12.53 1.04
CA GLY A 85 0.73 -13.39 -0.12
C GLY A 85 0.69 -12.67 -1.48
N ASP A 86 0.29 -11.42 -1.54
CA ASP A 86 0.32 -10.64 -2.79
C ASP A 86 1.75 -10.39 -3.25
N LYS A 87 2.00 -10.56 -4.56
CA LYS A 87 3.24 -10.14 -5.20
C LYS A 87 3.25 -8.62 -5.33
N LEU A 88 4.25 -7.98 -4.73
CA LEU A 88 4.41 -6.53 -4.63
C LEU A 88 5.30 -5.97 -5.72
N ALA A 89 6.42 -6.65 -5.96
CA ALA A 89 7.45 -6.25 -6.90
C ALA A 89 8.18 -7.46 -7.49
N GLY A 90 8.84 -7.25 -8.63
CA GLY A 90 9.78 -8.19 -9.22
C GLY A 90 11.08 -7.44 -9.56
N MET A 91 12.21 -8.07 -9.26
CA MET A 91 13.55 -7.46 -9.39
C MET A 91 14.47 -8.37 -10.16
N ARG A 92 15.19 -7.81 -11.14
CA ARG A 92 16.16 -8.51 -11.96
C ARG A 92 17.11 -7.54 -12.65
N CYS A 93 18.20 -8.04 -13.21
CA CYS A 93 18.89 -7.38 -14.33
C CYS A 93 18.58 -8.08 -15.65
N ILE A 94 18.87 -7.40 -16.77
CA ILE A 94 18.59 -7.93 -18.11
C ILE A 94 19.72 -8.87 -18.58
N PRO A 95 21.02 -8.50 -18.45
CA PRO A 95 22.14 -9.38 -18.84
C PRO A 95 22.37 -10.48 -17.81
N LEU A 96 22.99 -11.58 -18.24
CA LEU A 96 23.38 -12.68 -17.35
C LEU A 96 24.45 -12.25 -16.33
N PHE A 97 25.31 -11.32 -16.72
CA PHE A 97 26.33 -10.69 -15.87
C PHE A 97 26.24 -9.18 -16.00
N LEU A 98 26.31 -8.49 -14.88
CA LEU A 98 26.22 -7.03 -14.79
C LEU A 98 27.45 -6.46 -14.07
N GLU A 99 27.94 -5.32 -14.50
CA GLU A 99 29.01 -4.60 -13.80
C GLU A 99 28.60 -4.24 -12.36
N GLU A 100 29.41 -4.61 -11.39
CA GLU A 100 29.20 -4.32 -9.97
C GLU A 100 28.99 -2.82 -9.71
N GLN A 101 29.64 -1.95 -10.48
CA GLN A 101 29.49 -0.51 -10.38
C GLN A 101 28.05 -0.02 -10.53
N GLN A 102 27.23 -0.67 -11.33
CA GLN A 102 25.81 -0.33 -11.49
C GLN A 102 25.00 -0.67 -10.22
N VAL A 103 25.30 -1.80 -9.60
CA VAL A 103 24.68 -2.20 -8.31
C VAL A 103 25.12 -1.23 -7.21
N GLU A 104 26.39 -0.83 -7.16
CA GLU A 104 26.88 0.16 -6.21
C GLU A 104 26.26 1.55 -6.43
N ALA A 105 26.01 1.94 -7.68
CA ALA A 105 25.28 3.17 -7.98
C ALA A 105 23.82 3.09 -7.46
N ALA A 106 23.15 1.96 -7.62
CA ALA A 106 21.80 1.72 -7.09
C ALA A 106 21.79 1.78 -5.55
N LYS A 107 22.76 1.15 -4.88
CA LYS A 107 22.90 1.22 -3.40
C LYS A 107 23.08 2.65 -2.90
N LYS A 108 23.85 3.49 -3.61
CA LYS A 108 24.01 4.92 -3.26
C LYS A 108 22.68 5.67 -3.37
N ILE A 109 21.86 5.39 -4.39
CA ILE A 109 20.53 5.99 -4.53
C ILE A 109 19.59 5.51 -3.42
N ALA A 110 19.60 4.21 -3.09
CA ALA A 110 18.83 3.66 -1.99
C ALA A 110 19.22 4.24 -0.62
N ASN A 111 20.48 4.64 -0.47
CA ASN A 111 21.01 5.33 0.71
C ASN A 111 20.76 4.62 2.06
N GLY A 112 20.71 3.28 2.03
CA GLY A 112 20.46 2.46 3.21
C GLY A 112 19.01 2.42 3.70
N GLU A 113 18.09 3.05 3.00
CA GLU A 113 16.66 3.11 3.32
C GLU A 113 15.86 2.29 2.32
N PRO A 114 14.99 1.36 2.75
CA PRO A 114 14.14 0.59 1.85
C PRO A 114 13.25 1.49 0.99
N LEU A 115 12.99 1.06 -0.25
CA LEU A 115 12.10 1.77 -1.18
C LEU A 115 10.64 1.33 -1.05
N LEU A 116 10.43 0.10 -0.58
CA LEU A 116 9.14 -0.59 -0.57
C LEU A 116 8.75 -0.90 0.87
N HIS A 117 7.49 -0.68 1.22
CA HIS A 117 6.95 -0.99 2.54
C HIS A 117 5.50 -1.48 2.43
N VAL A 118 5.08 -2.39 3.29
CA VAL A 118 3.66 -2.63 3.53
C VAL A 118 3.30 -2.06 4.91
N LYS A 119 2.41 -1.07 4.93
CA LYS A 119 1.89 -0.49 6.17
C LYS A 119 0.61 -1.23 6.56
N PRO A 120 0.61 -2.00 7.65
CA PRO A 120 -0.55 -2.79 8.06
C PRO A 120 -1.77 -1.91 8.33
N PHE A 121 -2.96 -2.41 8.01
CA PHE A 121 -4.21 -1.78 8.41
C PHE A 121 -4.43 -1.99 9.91
N VAL A 122 -4.21 -0.95 10.70
CA VAL A 122 -4.27 -1.01 12.18
C VAL A 122 -5.64 -0.60 12.73
N ARG A 123 -6.42 0.21 11.99
CA ARG A 123 -7.77 0.64 12.39
C ARG A 123 -8.75 -0.46 12.06
N LYS A 124 -9.47 -0.97 13.07
CA LYS A 124 -10.34 -2.15 12.93
C LYS A 124 -11.79 -1.90 13.28
N THR A 125 -12.10 -0.74 13.86
CA THR A 125 -13.46 -0.39 14.28
C THR A 125 -13.88 0.94 13.68
N MET A 126 -15.15 1.02 13.27
CA MET A 126 -15.74 2.27 12.80
C MET A 126 -17.04 2.58 13.52
N GLY A 127 -17.33 3.86 13.59
CA GLY A 127 -18.65 4.37 13.94
C GLY A 127 -19.17 5.28 12.84
N ILE A 128 -20.48 5.41 12.77
CA ILE A 128 -21.15 6.25 11.77
C ILE A 128 -22.06 7.23 12.50
N VAL A 129 -21.99 8.49 12.12
CA VAL A 129 -22.93 9.54 12.54
C VAL A 129 -23.61 10.03 11.26
N THR A 130 -24.90 9.72 11.13
CA THR A 130 -25.73 10.20 10.02
C THR A 130 -26.48 11.43 10.48
N THR A 131 -26.25 12.57 9.82
CA THR A 131 -26.94 13.82 10.08
C THR A 131 -28.05 14.08 9.06
N GLY A 132 -29.06 14.81 9.45
CA GLY A 132 -30.15 15.19 8.57
C GLY A 132 -31.50 14.96 9.20
N SER A 133 -32.29 16.04 9.34
CA SER A 133 -33.62 16.01 9.94
C SER A 133 -34.56 15.06 9.22
N GLU A 134 -34.42 14.91 7.90
CA GLU A 134 -35.26 14.02 7.08
C GLU A 134 -34.96 12.54 7.34
N VAL A 135 -33.67 12.19 7.56
CA VAL A 135 -33.25 10.81 7.90
C VAL A 135 -33.65 10.52 9.34
N PHE A 136 -33.42 11.50 10.25
CA PHE A 136 -33.77 11.36 11.67
C PHE A 136 -35.30 11.12 11.87
N GLU A 137 -36.13 11.84 11.15
CA GLU A 137 -37.60 11.67 11.18
C GLU A 137 -38.10 10.45 10.38
N GLY A 138 -37.22 9.74 9.71
CA GLY A 138 -37.54 8.56 8.91
C GLY A 138 -38.26 8.85 7.59
N ARG A 139 -38.22 10.10 7.10
CA ARG A 139 -38.77 10.49 5.79
C ARG A 139 -37.96 9.94 4.64
N ILE A 140 -36.61 9.86 4.82
CA ILE A 140 -35.66 9.29 3.87
C ILE A 140 -34.87 8.18 4.56
N LYS A 141 -34.59 7.11 3.82
CA LYS A 141 -33.73 6.04 4.33
C LYS A 141 -32.26 6.42 4.20
N ASP A 142 -31.47 6.13 5.20
CA ASP A 142 -30.01 6.22 5.14
C ASP A 142 -29.46 5.28 4.06
N ALA A 143 -28.95 5.87 2.98
CA ALA A 143 -28.35 5.15 1.87
C ALA A 143 -26.84 5.02 1.99
N PHE A 144 -26.19 5.82 2.86
CA PHE A 144 -24.72 5.86 2.98
C PHE A 144 -24.17 4.77 3.89
N THR A 145 -24.81 4.53 5.03
CA THR A 145 -24.36 3.53 6.00
C THR A 145 -24.13 2.16 5.38
N PRO A 146 -25.02 1.56 4.57
CA PRO A 146 -24.76 0.25 3.97
C PRO A 146 -23.54 0.23 3.06
N ILE A 147 -23.31 1.31 2.30
CA ILE A 147 -22.17 1.44 1.38
C ILE A 147 -20.86 1.55 2.17
N ILE A 148 -20.85 2.34 3.25
CA ILE A 148 -19.67 2.49 4.11
C ILE A 148 -19.34 1.16 4.78
N GLU A 149 -20.32 0.45 5.30
CA GLU A 149 -20.15 -0.87 5.91
C GLU A 149 -19.53 -1.87 4.92
N GLU A 150 -20.07 -1.97 3.72
CA GLU A 150 -19.55 -2.84 2.67
C GLU A 150 -18.10 -2.53 2.32
N ARG A 151 -17.79 -1.25 2.10
CA ARG A 151 -16.43 -0.81 1.76
C ARG A 151 -15.43 -1.03 2.89
N CYS A 152 -15.82 -0.74 4.11
CA CYS A 152 -14.96 -0.93 5.27
C CYS A 152 -14.71 -2.42 5.59
N ALA A 153 -15.69 -3.27 5.34
CA ALA A 153 -15.55 -4.72 5.51
C ALA A 153 -14.45 -5.33 4.62
N GLU A 154 -14.21 -4.77 3.42
CA GLU A 154 -13.12 -5.19 2.53
C GLU A 154 -11.74 -5.07 3.20
N PHE A 155 -11.59 -4.15 4.17
CA PHE A 155 -10.36 -3.89 4.95
C PHE A 155 -10.40 -4.49 6.36
N GLY A 156 -11.40 -5.32 6.64
CA GLY A 156 -11.58 -5.95 7.95
C GLY A 156 -11.98 -4.97 9.05
N VAL A 157 -12.61 -3.83 8.69
CA VAL A 157 -13.14 -2.84 9.63
C VAL A 157 -14.60 -3.15 9.93
N THR A 158 -14.96 -3.23 11.23
CA THR A 158 -16.31 -3.54 11.69
C THR A 158 -16.98 -2.32 12.33
N LYS A 159 -18.29 -2.18 12.10
CA LYS A 159 -19.08 -1.12 12.74
C LYS A 159 -19.33 -1.46 14.22
N VAL A 160 -19.01 -0.52 15.13
CA VAL A 160 -19.27 -0.65 16.56
C VAL A 160 -20.44 0.21 17.04
N ALA A 161 -20.74 1.31 16.35
CA ALA A 161 -21.87 2.18 16.67
C ALA A 161 -22.38 2.91 15.44
N HIS A 162 -23.67 3.28 15.48
CA HIS A 162 -24.30 4.14 14.48
C HIS A 162 -25.32 5.05 15.20
N GLU A 163 -25.18 6.35 15.04
CA GLU A 163 -26.10 7.36 15.55
C GLU A 163 -26.71 8.12 14.38
N ILE A 164 -28.01 8.39 14.46
CA ILE A 164 -28.71 9.25 13.52
C ILE A 164 -29.22 10.46 14.30
N VAL A 165 -28.84 11.66 13.87
CA VAL A 165 -29.14 12.90 14.56
C VAL A 165 -29.64 13.98 13.59
N THR A 166 -30.22 15.02 14.15
CA THR A 166 -30.62 16.21 13.40
C THR A 166 -29.37 17.00 12.96
N ASP A 167 -29.57 18.09 12.22
CA ASP A 167 -28.49 18.99 11.78
C ASP A 167 -28.05 19.98 12.89
N ASN A 168 -28.44 19.72 14.14
CA ASN A 168 -28.03 20.52 15.29
C ASN A 168 -26.61 20.20 15.71
N THR A 169 -25.75 21.20 15.84
CA THR A 169 -24.33 21.03 16.18
C THR A 169 -24.11 20.28 17.50
N ASP A 170 -24.92 20.58 18.54
CA ASP A 170 -24.76 19.96 19.85
C ASP A 170 -25.10 18.46 19.79
N ASP A 171 -26.14 18.10 19.03
CA ASP A 171 -26.53 16.69 18.80
C ASP A 171 -25.45 15.94 18.00
N ILE A 172 -24.86 16.58 16.99
CA ILE A 172 -23.77 15.98 16.19
C ILE A 172 -22.55 15.73 17.08
N VAL A 173 -22.13 16.69 17.90
CA VAL A 173 -21.01 16.56 18.81
C VAL A 173 -21.26 15.43 19.82
N ALA A 174 -22.46 15.41 20.44
CA ALA A 174 -22.82 14.35 21.38
C ALA A 174 -22.83 12.95 20.73
N ALA A 175 -23.28 12.85 19.48
CA ALA A 175 -23.26 11.60 18.71
C ALA A 175 -21.82 11.14 18.42
N ILE A 176 -20.94 12.05 18.01
CA ILE A 176 -19.52 11.76 17.78
C ILE A 176 -18.86 11.25 19.05
N ASP A 177 -19.09 11.91 20.19
CA ASP A 177 -18.53 11.49 21.47
C ASP A 177 -19.06 10.11 21.91
N LYS A 178 -20.33 9.83 21.68
CA LYS A 178 -20.95 8.53 21.96
C LYS A 178 -20.35 7.42 21.11
N VAL A 179 -20.20 7.65 19.81
CA VAL A 179 -19.60 6.71 18.88
C VAL A 179 -18.11 6.46 19.22
N LYS A 180 -17.38 7.52 19.59
CA LYS A 180 -16.01 7.42 20.07
C LYS A 180 -15.91 6.62 21.37
N ALA A 181 -16.80 6.85 22.32
CA ALA A 181 -16.87 6.11 23.58
C ALA A 181 -17.21 4.62 23.35
N ALA A 182 -17.91 4.27 22.28
CA ALA A 182 -18.16 2.90 21.87
C ALA A 182 -16.92 2.18 21.30
N GLY A 183 -15.79 2.87 21.18
CA GLY A 183 -14.51 2.29 20.74
C GLY A 183 -14.28 2.34 19.24
N ALA A 184 -14.86 3.31 18.52
CA ALA A 184 -14.59 3.53 17.11
C ALA A 184 -13.18 4.12 16.91
N ASP A 185 -12.35 3.46 16.08
CA ASP A 185 -11.06 3.97 15.62
C ASP A 185 -11.21 5.02 14.51
N ILE A 186 -12.28 4.89 13.72
CA ILE A 186 -12.63 5.75 12.59
C ILE A 186 -14.09 6.17 12.77
N ILE A 187 -14.38 7.44 12.55
CA ILE A 187 -15.76 7.96 12.58
C ILE A 187 -16.08 8.54 11.20
N PHE A 188 -17.15 8.05 10.60
CA PHE A 188 -17.73 8.59 9.37
C PHE A 188 -18.91 9.48 9.74
N CYS A 189 -18.85 10.74 9.34
CA CYS A 189 -20.00 11.63 9.40
C CYS A 189 -20.60 11.72 8.00
N THR A 190 -21.89 11.46 7.87
CA THR A 190 -22.64 11.51 6.60
C THR A 190 -23.83 12.43 6.73
N GLY A 191 -24.18 13.12 5.66
CA GLY A 191 -25.17 14.18 5.62
C GLY A 191 -24.48 15.52 5.40
N GLY A 192 -25.23 16.63 5.48
CA GLY A 192 -24.66 17.95 5.35
C GLY A 192 -24.06 18.27 3.99
N MET A 193 -24.50 17.61 2.94
CA MET A 193 -24.01 17.84 1.58
C MET A 193 -24.87 18.85 0.80
N SER A 194 -25.79 19.52 1.48
CA SER A 194 -26.62 20.57 0.89
C SER A 194 -25.86 21.90 0.89
N VAL A 195 -26.11 22.71 -0.12
CA VAL A 195 -25.71 24.13 -0.14
C VAL A 195 -26.67 25.01 0.68
N ASP A 196 -27.54 24.39 1.45
CA ASP A 196 -28.52 25.08 2.28
C ASP A 196 -27.81 25.77 3.47
N PRO A 197 -28.07 27.05 3.72
CA PRO A 197 -27.53 27.78 4.88
C PRO A 197 -27.84 27.15 6.25
N ASP A 198 -28.85 26.28 6.31
CA ASP A 198 -29.28 25.60 7.53
C ASP A 198 -28.50 24.28 7.77
N ASP A 199 -27.63 23.89 6.84
CA ASP A 199 -26.79 22.71 6.99
C ASP A 199 -25.53 23.04 7.81
N LEU A 200 -25.50 22.58 9.06
CA LEU A 200 -24.43 22.81 10.02
C LEU A 200 -23.50 21.60 10.21
N THR A 201 -23.58 20.61 9.31
CA THR A 201 -22.68 19.46 9.37
C THR A 201 -21.25 19.90 9.04
N PRO A 202 -20.24 19.56 9.88
CA PRO A 202 -18.87 20.01 9.72
C PRO A 202 -18.14 19.37 8.53
#